data_2d439f5966175ef69c63fde648f335f8
#
_entry.id   2d439f5966175ef69c63fde648f335f8
#
_cell.length_a   1.000
_cell.length_b   1.000
_cell.length_c   1.000
_cell.angle_alpha   90.00
_cell.angle_beta   90.00
_cell.angle_gamma   90.00
#
_symmetry.space_group_name_H-M   'P 1'
#
loop_
_entity.id
_entity.type
_entity.pdbx_description
1 polymer ?
#
loop_
_entity_poly.entity_id
_entity_poly.type
_entity_poly.pdbx_seq_one_letter_code
_entity_poly.pdbx_strand_id
1 'polypeptide(L)'
;DAFRYLKYLPELESILDISFPEYKDTRPSILEMQNKVGLVLAYGHPLIQDGLRPTSPNYVTLGMMKCDPPPALPKDLQKFMDEAKDGVIFVSFGSVMQASEMSDAVRLKLTSVFKGLKQKILWKWETEEMKDKPSNVKLSKWLPQESILAHPNLRLFVTHGGQSSSQEALCHKKPTVVIPIFGDQPSNALEAQRRGYGISIPFPQLTAEKLSNAINTILTDPSYTKRAIEHGTLVVDEMVKPLDRGVWWIEYALKYPGLPHMRSPVHDLNFVQYFLLDVIAFLVGIIALIVFISLQICKCCCCKKSSQKTKTE
;
A
#
# COMPACT_ATOMS: atom_id res chain seq x y z
N ASP A 1 -0.55 -16.90 11.82
CA ASP A 1 0.80 -17.40 11.50
C ASP A 1 0.84 -18.88 11.12
N ALA A 2 -0.01 -19.77 11.67
CA ALA A 2 -0.07 -21.17 11.24
C ALA A 2 -0.31 -21.30 9.72
N PHE A 3 -1.17 -20.46 9.13
CA PHE A 3 -1.40 -20.42 7.68
C PHE A 3 -0.10 -20.09 6.92
N ARG A 4 0.72 -19.16 7.42
CA ARG A 4 2.01 -18.81 6.81
C ARG A 4 2.93 -20.05 6.75
N TYR A 5 3.11 -20.76 7.87
CA TYR A 5 4.02 -21.91 7.95
C TYR A 5 3.53 -23.16 7.24
N LEU A 6 2.23 -23.43 7.32
CA LEU A 6 1.66 -24.70 6.82
C LEU A 6 1.24 -24.64 5.35
N LYS A 7 0.97 -23.46 4.82
CA LYS A 7 0.49 -23.30 3.44
C LYS A 7 1.35 -22.33 2.64
N TYR A 8 1.47 -21.09 3.08
CA TYR A 8 2.09 -20.03 2.27
C TYR A 8 3.57 -20.26 1.99
N LEU A 9 4.38 -20.60 3.00
CA LEU A 9 5.82 -20.88 2.78
C LEU A 9 6.05 -22.10 1.89
N PRO A 10 5.39 -23.26 2.10
CA PRO A 10 5.54 -24.42 1.19
C PRO A 10 5.14 -24.12 -0.26
N GLU A 11 4.08 -23.35 -0.49
CA GLU A 11 3.68 -22.93 -1.83
C GLU A 11 4.76 -22.05 -2.49
N LEU A 12 5.33 -21.09 -1.75
CA LEU A 12 6.42 -20.25 -2.26
C LEU A 12 7.70 -21.05 -2.54
N GLU A 13 8.06 -22.01 -1.68
CA GLU A 13 9.19 -22.90 -1.92
C GLU A 13 8.99 -23.69 -3.23
N SER A 14 7.79 -24.24 -3.43
CA SER A 14 7.44 -24.95 -4.68
C SER A 14 7.54 -24.06 -5.91
N ILE A 15 7.09 -22.80 -5.83
CA ILE A 15 7.20 -21.81 -6.93
C ILE A 15 8.66 -21.54 -7.25
N LEU A 16 9.51 -21.34 -6.22
CA LEU A 16 10.95 -21.13 -6.43
C LEU A 16 11.64 -22.35 -7.04
N ASP A 17 11.28 -23.58 -6.62
CA ASP A 17 11.82 -24.81 -7.18
C ASP A 17 11.47 -24.99 -8.66
N ILE A 18 10.28 -24.55 -9.07
CA ILE A 18 9.84 -24.56 -10.46
C ILE A 18 10.52 -23.45 -11.28
N SER A 19 10.65 -22.27 -10.69
CA SER A 19 11.18 -21.09 -11.40
C SER A 19 12.70 -21.11 -11.55
N PHE A 20 13.41 -21.76 -10.59
CA PHE A 20 14.86 -21.81 -10.50
C PHE A 20 15.33 -23.22 -10.12
N PRO A 21 15.08 -24.23 -10.96
CA PRO A 21 15.36 -25.63 -10.64
C PRO A 21 16.84 -25.91 -10.39
N GLU A 22 17.74 -25.14 -10.99
CA GLU A 22 19.20 -25.25 -10.82
C GLU A 22 19.70 -24.89 -9.40
N TYR A 23 18.90 -24.13 -8.64
CA TYR A 23 19.25 -23.73 -7.27
C TYR A 23 18.50 -24.52 -6.19
N LYS A 24 17.64 -25.44 -6.57
CA LYS A 24 16.75 -26.16 -5.64
C LYS A 24 17.48 -26.76 -4.42
N ASP A 25 18.60 -27.42 -4.65
CA ASP A 25 19.36 -28.12 -3.61
C ASP A 25 20.41 -27.23 -2.92
N THR A 26 20.68 -26.03 -3.44
CA THR A 26 21.77 -25.17 -2.95
C THR A 26 21.26 -23.87 -2.32
N ARG A 27 20.06 -23.43 -2.63
CA ARG A 27 19.48 -22.22 -2.06
C ARG A 27 19.05 -22.41 -0.60
N PRO A 28 19.16 -21.39 0.24
CA PRO A 28 18.52 -21.41 1.55
C PRO A 28 17.00 -21.43 1.41
N SER A 29 16.31 -21.93 2.43
CA SER A 29 14.86 -21.85 2.49
C SER A 29 14.36 -20.39 2.52
N ILE A 30 13.12 -20.16 2.09
CA ILE A 30 12.51 -18.82 2.16
C ILE A 30 12.51 -18.30 3.58
N LEU A 31 12.25 -19.15 4.56
CA LEU A 31 12.27 -18.77 5.97
C LEU A 31 13.68 -18.33 6.41
N GLU A 32 14.73 -19.04 6.01
CA GLU A 32 16.11 -18.65 6.28
C GLU A 32 16.48 -17.33 5.60
N MET A 33 16.06 -17.13 4.34
CA MET A 33 16.26 -15.85 3.64
C MET A 33 15.58 -14.70 4.35
N GLN A 34 14.32 -14.88 4.76
CA GLN A 34 13.57 -13.86 5.50
C GLN A 34 14.21 -13.55 6.87
N ASN A 35 14.67 -14.57 7.58
CA ASN A 35 15.34 -14.41 8.88
C ASN A 35 16.72 -13.71 8.78
N LYS A 36 17.33 -13.70 7.60
CA LYS A 36 18.59 -12.99 7.33
C LYS A 36 18.42 -11.53 6.97
N VAL A 37 17.18 -11.06 6.75
CA VAL A 37 16.92 -9.65 6.44
C VAL A 37 17.20 -8.79 7.66
N GLY A 38 18.29 -8.04 7.62
CA GLY A 38 18.70 -7.13 8.70
C GLY A 38 18.05 -5.75 8.61
N LEU A 39 17.63 -5.31 7.40
CA LEU A 39 17.07 -3.98 7.16
C LEU A 39 16.01 -4.05 6.07
N VAL A 40 14.90 -3.35 6.29
CA VAL A 40 13.85 -3.12 5.29
C VAL A 40 13.71 -1.61 5.08
N LEU A 41 13.93 -1.15 3.86
CA LEU A 41 13.69 0.23 3.47
C LEU A 41 12.33 0.30 2.77
N ALA A 42 11.37 0.95 3.41
CA ALA A 42 10.01 1.07 2.90
C ALA A 42 9.79 2.44 2.28
N TYR A 43 9.41 2.46 0.99
CA TYR A 43 9.01 3.68 0.32
C TYR A 43 7.58 4.06 0.72
N GLY A 44 7.42 5.25 1.26
CA GLY A 44 6.13 5.79 1.69
C GLY A 44 6.24 6.55 3.01
N HIS A 45 5.13 7.14 3.42
CA HIS A 45 5.04 7.90 4.65
C HIS A 45 4.07 7.24 5.64
N PRO A 46 4.42 7.08 6.94
CA PRO A 46 3.58 6.38 7.92
C PRO A 46 2.16 6.93 8.03
N LEU A 47 1.99 8.24 7.84
CA LEU A 47 0.68 8.89 7.92
C LEU A 47 -0.26 8.55 6.75
N ILE A 48 0.22 7.90 5.68
CA ILE A 48 -0.59 7.63 4.49
C ILE A 48 -0.85 6.14 4.29
N GLN A 49 0.02 5.27 4.80
CA GLN A 49 -0.11 3.83 4.62
C GLN A 49 -0.92 3.22 5.76
N ASP A 50 -2.20 2.93 5.52
CA ASP A 50 -3.09 2.15 6.41
C ASP A 50 -3.07 2.54 7.91
N GLY A 51 -2.70 3.77 8.23
CA GLY A 51 -2.52 4.26 9.58
C GLY A 51 -1.17 3.89 10.20
N LEU A 52 -0.98 4.35 11.43
CA LEU A 52 0.24 4.09 12.20
C LEU A 52 0.27 2.63 12.64
N ARG A 53 1.17 1.84 12.08
CA ARG A 53 1.42 0.45 12.50
C ARG A 53 2.69 0.38 13.33
N PRO A 54 2.72 -0.44 14.40
CA PRO A 54 3.97 -0.76 15.08
C PRO A 54 4.92 -1.44 14.09
N THR A 55 6.12 -0.91 13.96
CA THR A 55 7.17 -1.49 13.13
C THR A 55 8.39 -1.79 13.98
N SER A 56 9.17 -2.80 13.58
CA SER A 56 10.46 -3.06 14.22
C SER A 56 11.50 -1.98 13.84
N PRO A 57 12.53 -1.74 14.66
CA PRO A 57 13.53 -0.71 14.38
C PRO A 57 14.29 -0.88 13.06
N ASN A 58 14.36 -2.10 12.54
CA ASN A 58 14.98 -2.40 11.26
C ASN A 58 14.03 -2.20 10.04
N TYR A 59 12.79 -1.81 10.28
CA TYR A 59 11.87 -1.39 9.23
C TYR A 59 11.84 0.14 9.16
N VAL A 60 12.59 0.69 8.22
CA VAL A 60 12.76 2.14 8.08
C VAL A 60 11.87 2.67 6.98
N THR A 61 10.93 3.51 7.34
CA THR A 61 10.11 4.25 6.38
C THR A 61 10.91 5.45 5.88
N LEU A 62 11.11 5.51 4.58
CA LEU A 62 11.95 6.54 3.96
C LEU A 62 11.25 7.89 3.80
N GLY A 63 9.91 7.88 3.67
CA GLY A 63 9.14 9.07 3.32
C GLY A 63 8.79 9.14 1.84
N MET A 64 8.37 10.31 1.39
CA MET A 64 7.88 10.58 0.02
C MET A 64 9.01 11.12 -0.85
N MET A 65 9.71 10.26 -1.61
CA MET A 65 10.95 10.62 -2.31
C MET A 65 10.79 11.63 -3.46
N LYS A 66 9.57 11.82 -3.99
CA LYS A 66 9.32 12.64 -5.18
C LYS A 66 8.51 13.90 -4.89
N CYS A 67 8.85 14.56 -3.78
CA CYS A 67 8.19 15.78 -3.33
C CYS A 67 9.04 17.06 -3.55
N ASP A 68 10.28 16.91 -4.00
CA ASP A 68 11.12 18.05 -4.36
C ASP A 68 10.52 18.81 -5.57
N PRO A 69 10.83 20.09 -5.75
CA PRO A 69 10.41 20.84 -6.94
C PRO A 69 10.88 20.12 -8.21
N PRO A 70 9.96 19.73 -9.10
CA PRO A 70 10.33 18.98 -10.29
C PRO A 70 10.99 19.87 -11.35
N PRO A 71 11.63 19.29 -12.37
CA PRO A 71 12.15 20.03 -13.53
C PRO A 71 11.06 20.82 -14.24
N ALA A 72 11.48 21.86 -14.96
CA ALA A 72 10.56 22.64 -15.79
C ALA A 72 9.88 21.78 -16.86
N LEU A 73 8.63 22.08 -17.18
CA LEU A 73 7.91 21.43 -18.26
C LEU A 73 8.54 21.73 -19.62
N PRO A 74 8.46 20.78 -20.59
CA PRO A 74 8.70 21.10 -22.01
C PRO A 74 7.85 22.29 -22.46
N LYS A 75 8.39 23.16 -23.31
CA LYS A 75 7.75 24.44 -23.69
C LYS A 75 6.33 24.28 -24.24
N ASP A 76 6.07 23.23 -25.00
CA ASP A 76 4.76 22.94 -25.58
C ASP A 76 3.73 22.52 -24.52
N LEU A 77 4.15 21.73 -23.53
CA LEU A 77 3.31 21.35 -22.39
C LEU A 77 3.09 22.52 -21.45
N GLN A 78 4.13 23.29 -21.17
CA GLN A 78 4.01 24.51 -20.36
C GLN A 78 2.96 25.44 -20.96
N LYS A 79 3.08 25.78 -22.26
CA LYS A 79 2.11 26.59 -22.97
C LYS A 79 0.69 26.00 -22.92
N PHE A 80 0.55 24.68 -23.16
CA PHE A 80 -0.75 24.01 -23.12
C PHE A 80 -1.43 24.16 -21.75
N MET A 81 -0.65 24.04 -20.67
CA MET A 81 -1.16 24.15 -19.30
C MET A 81 -1.42 25.61 -18.90
N ASP A 82 -0.55 26.55 -19.26
CA ASP A 82 -0.72 27.97 -18.95
C ASP A 82 -1.98 28.56 -19.62
N GLU A 83 -2.27 28.16 -20.85
CA GLU A 83 -3.44 28.61 -21.61
C GLU A 83 -4.77 27.97 -21.13
N ALA A 84 -4.74 27.05 -20.19
CA ALA A 84 -5.94 26.38 -19.70
C ALA A 84 -6.68 27.25 -18.66
N LYS A 85 -7.56 28.15 -19.12
CA LYS A 85 -8.32 29.08 -18.26
C LYS A 85 -9.18 28.35 -17.23
N ASP A 86 -9.84 27.24 -17.60
CA ASP A 86 -10.64 26.41 -16.70
C ASP A 86 -9.81 25.33 -15.96
N GLY A 87 -8.51 25.30 -16.23
CA GLY A 87 -7.57 24.32 -15.67
C GLY A 87 -7.41 23.06 -16.51
N VAL A 88 -6.58 22.17 -16.02
CA VAL A 88 -6.22 20.90 -16.67
C VAL A 88 -6.61 19.72 -15.78
N ILE A 89 -7.10 18.66 -16.40
CA ILE A 89 -7.22 17.34 -15.78
C ILE A 89 -6.14 16.46 -16.41
N PHE A 90 -5.27 15.89 -15.58
CA PHE A 90 -4.29 14.91 -16.01
C PHE A 90 -4.87 13.50 -15.90
N VAL A 91 -4.64 12.66 -16.91
CA VAL A 91 -5.11 11.26 -16.95
C VAL A 91 -3.92 10.35 -17.21
N SER A 92 -3.64 9.44 -16.29
CA SER A 92 -2.56 8.46 -16.44
C SER A 92 -2.85 7.19 -15.65
N PHE A 93 -2.77 6.04 -16.33
CA PHE A 93 -2.91 4.71 -15.74
C PHE A 93 -1.56 4.03 -15.48
N GLY A 94 -0.49 4.83 -15.39
CA GLY A 94 0.86 4.37 -15.08
C GLY A 94 1.62 3.86 -16.30
N SER A 95 2.58 2.97 -16.06
CA SER A 95 3.45 2.40 -17.10
C SER A 95 3.17 0.92 -17.37
N VAL A 96 2.55 0.22 -16.42
CA VAL A 96 2.26 -1.21 -16.56
C VAL A 96 1.02 -1.43 -17.43
N MET A 97 0.01 -0.57 -17.29
CA MET A 97 -1.19 -0.65 -18.08
C MET A 97 -1.13 0.37 -19.22
N GLN A 98 -1.13 -0.12 -20.44
CA GLN A 98 -1.20 0.73 -21.62
C GLN A 98 -2.65 1.19 -21.84
N ALA A 99 -2.88 2.49 -21.73
CA ALA A 99 -4.21 3.06 -21.91
C ALA A 99 -4.76 2.83 -23.34
N SER A 100 -3.87 2.76 -24.32
CA SER A 100 -4.20 2.48 -25.73
C SER A 100 -4.73 1.05 -25.98
N GLU A 101 -4.48 0.12 -25.05
CA GLU A 101 -4.99 -1.25 -25.12
C GLU A 101 -6.34 -1.45 -24.40
N MET A 102 -6.90 -0.39 -23.83
CA MET A 102 -8.24 -0.43 -23.25
C MET A 102 -9.27 -0.81 -24.31
N SER A 103 -10.27 -1.62 -23.90
CA SER A 103 -11.40 -1.92 -24.78
C SER A 103 -12.10 -0.64 -25.22
N ASP A 104 -12.67 -0.65 -26.43
CA ASP A 104 -13.46 0.47 -26.97
C ASP A 104 -14.58 0.89 -26.00
N ALA A 105 -15.20 -0.06 -25.32
CA ALA A 105 -16.24 0.22 -24.33
C ALA A 105 -15.73 1.06 -23.15
N VAL A 106 -14.53 0.82 -22.65
CA VAL A 106 -13.93 1.62 -21.58
C VAL A 106 -13.47 2.97 -22.12
N ARG A 107 -12.79 2.99 -23.27
CA ARG A 107 -12.34 4.22 -23.91
C ARG A 107 -13.49 5.19 -24.18
N LEU A 108 -14.61 4.69 -24.72
CA LEU A 108 -15.80 5.51 -25.00
C LEU A 108 -16.44 6.07 -23.73
N LYS A 109 -16.46 5.33 -22.62
CA LYS A 109 -16.91 5.88 -21.33
C LYS A 109 -16.09 7.09 -20.91
N LEU A 110 -14.75 7.01 -21.02
CA LEU A 110 -13.84 8.09 -20.65
C LEU A 110 -13.99 9.29 -21.59
N THR A 111 -13.89 9.06 -22.91
CA THR A 111 -13.95 10.13 -23.92
C THR A 111 -15.29 10.85 -23.95
N SER A 112 -16.41 10.16 -23.72
CA SER A 112 -17.74 10.79 -23.64
C SER A 112 -17.84 11.79 -22.48
N VAL A 113 -17.25 11.45 -21.33
CA VAL A 113 -17.19 12.36 -20.19
C VAL A 113 -16.25 13.53 -20.47
N PHE A 114 -15.04 13.26 -20.96
CA PHE A 114 -14.05 14.31 -21.20
C PHE A 114 -14.53 15.34 -22.24
N LYS A 115 -15.24 14.91 -23.28
CA LYS A 115 -15.83 15.79 -24.30
C LYS A 115 -16.73 16.86 -23.71
N GLY A 116 -17.43 16.55 -22.61
CA GLY A 116 -18.37 17.47 -21.95
C GLY A 116 -17.72 18.45 -20.97
N LEU A 117 -16.43 18.33 -20.70
CA LEU A 117 -15.73 19.15 -19.71
C LEU A 117 -15.17 20.44 -20.34
N LYS A 118 -15.19 21.54 -19.56
CA LYS A 118 -14.55 22.81 -19.93
C LYS A 118 -13.04 22.76 -19.83
N GLN A 119 -12.52 21.90 -18.95
CA GLN A 119 -11.09 21.71 -18.70
C GLN A 119 -10.40 21.11 -19.93
N LYS A 120 -9.13 21.49 -20.12
CA LYS A 120 -8.25 20.76 -21.02
C LYS A 120 -7.87 19.43 -20.37
N ILE A 121 -7.82 18.36 -21.16
CA ILE A 121 -7.41 17.02 -20.71
C ILE A 121 -6.03 16.72 -21.25
N LEU A 122 -5.10 16.35 -20.38
CA LEU A 122 -3.79 15.83 -20.76
C LEU A 122 -3.76 14.34 -20.43
N TRP A 123 -3.70 13.49 -21.44
CA TRP A 123 -3.84 12.05 -21.26
C TRP A 123 -2.59 11.31 -21.76
N LYS A 124 -1.95 10.55 -20.85
CA LYS A 124 -0.88 9.63 -21.22
C LYS A 124 -1.46 8.48 -22.03
N TRP A 125 -1.09 8.43 -23.32
CA TRP A 125 -1.62 7.50 -24.29
C TRP A 125 -0.50 7.00 -25.20
N GLU A 126 -0.32 5.69 -25.28
CA GLU A 126 0.91 5.08 -25.82
C GLU A 126 1.02 5.12 -27.34
N THR A 127 -0.07 5.38 -28.06
CA THR A 127 -0.10 5.54 -29.52
C THR A 127 -0.22 7.00 -29.94
N GLU A 128 0.07 7.30 -31.22
CA GLU A 128 -0.02 8.67 -31.77
C GLU A 128 -1.47 9.16 -31.86
N GLU A 129 -2.38 8.24 -32.16
CA GLU A 129 -3.76 8.54 -32.48
C GLU A 129 -4.72 7.83 -31.52
N MET A 130 -5.88 8.44 -31.35
CA MET A 130 -7.03 7.87 -30.67
C MET A 130 -8.25 8.09 -31.55
N LYS A 131 -8.97 7.01 -31.84
CA LYS A 131 -10.26 7.08 -32.48
C LYS A 131 -11.23 7.90 -31.64
N ASP A 132 -11.97 8.82 -32.27
CA ASP A 132 -12.95 9.69 -31.61
C ASP A 132 -12.37 10.56 -30.48
N LYS A 133 -11.12 11.02 -30.64
CA LYS A 133 -10.45 11.90 -29.68
C LYS A 133 -11.20 13.23 -29.53
N PRO A 134 -11.64 13.62 -28.31
CA PRO A 134 -12.25 14.92 -28.09
C PRO A 134 -11.28 16.08 -28.35
N SER A 135 -11.79 17.22 -28.79
CA SER A 135 -10.99 18.41 -29.15
C SER A 135 -10.23 18.99 -27.97
N ASN A 136 -10.76 18.87 -26.75
CA ASN A 136 -10.12 19.34 -25.52
C ASN A 136 -9.07 18.35 -24.95
N VAL A 137 -8.82 17.20 -25.63
CA VAL A 137 -7.85 16.17 -25.18
C VAL A 137 -6.55 16.30 -25.97
N LYS A 138 -5.44 16.46 -25.24
CA LYS A 138 -4.06 16.30 -25.75
C LYS A 138 -3.53 14.95 -25.32
N LEU A 139 -3.05 14.15 -26.28
CA LEU A 139 -2.42 12.86 -26.03
C LEU A 139 -0.90 13.01 -26.05
N SER A 140 -0.22 12.18 -25.27
CA SER A 140 1.23 12.04 -25.35
C SER A 140 1.65 10.67 -24.81
N LYS A 141 2.63 10.03 -25.47
CA LYS A 141 3.16 8.71 -25.08
C LYS A 141 3.88 8.77 -23.73
N TRP A 142 4.59 9.85 -23.50
CA TRP A 142 5.32 10.08 -22.26
C TRP A 142 5.08 11.50 -21.76
N LEU A 143 4.83 11.62 -20.46
CA LEU A 143 4.52 12.88 -19.81
C LEU A 143 5.35 13.00 -18.52
N PRO A 144 6.01 14.15 -18.25
CA PRO A 144 6.72 14.40 -17.01
C PRO A 144 5.72 14.59 -15.86
N GLN A 145 5.24 13.50 -15.28
CA GLN A 145 4.13 13.46 -14.34
C GLN A 145 4.32 14.39 -13.15
N GLU A 146 5.51 14.40 -12.54
CA GLU A 146 5.80 15.25 -11.38
C GLU A 146 5.65 16.74 -11.74
N SER A 147 6.21 17.16 -12.88
CA SER A 147 6.12 18.56 -13.35
C SER A 147 4.68 18.97 -13.68
N ILE A 148 3.89 18.05 -14.23
CA ILE A 148 2.46 18.28 -14.50
C ILE A 148 1.69 18.40 -13.19
N LEU A 149 1.94 17.50 -12.23
CA LEU A 149 1.30 17.52 -10.91
C LEU A 149 1.64 18.80 -10.14
N ALA A 150 2.86 19.31 -10.27
CA ALA A 150 3.27 20.56 -9.63
C ALA A 150 2.65 21.83 -10.24
N HIS A 151 2.12 21.73 -11.48
CA HIS A 151 1.62 22.90 -12.19
C HIS A 151 0.38 23.52 -11.51
N PRO A 152 0.31 24.87 -11.35
CA PRO A 152 -0.81 25.51 -10.65
C PRO A 152 -2.16 25.35 -11.34
N ASN A 153 -2.19 25.22 -12.67
CA ASN A 153 -3.42 25.02 -13.42
C ASN A 153 -3.91 23.57 -13.44
N LEU A 154 -3.18 22.60 -12.86
CA LEU A 154 -3.70 21.26 -12.69
C LEU A 154 -4.75 21.23 -11.57
N ARG A 155 -5.96 20.80 -11.91
CA ARG A 155 -7.11 20.75 -10.99
C ARG A 155 -7.38 19.36 -10.44
N LEU A 156 -7.10 18.33 -11.21
CA LEU A 156 -7.47 16.96 -10.88
C LEU A 156 -6.53 15.97 -11.58
N PHE A 157 -6.20 14.90 -10.90
CA PHE A 157 -5.50 13.74 -11.46
C PHE A 157 -6.43 12.52 -11.49
N VAL A 158 -6.71 11.99 -12.67
CA VAL A 158 -7.40 10.72 -12.88
C VAL A 158 -6.35 9.63 -13.06
N THR A 159 -6.32 8.66 -12.15
CA THR A 159 -5.24 7.67 -12.09
C THR A 159 -5.76 6.27 -11.73
N HIS A 160 -4.94 5.25 -11.96
CA HIS A 160 -5.19 3.88 -11.48
C HIS A 160 -4.91 3.70 -9.98
N GLY A 161 -4.19 4.64 -9.35
CA GLY A 161 -3.88 4.55 -7.91
C GLY A 161 -2.65 3.74 -7.54
N GLY A 162 -1.73 3.51 -8.48
CA GLY A 162 -0.43 2.92 -8.14
C GLY A 162 0.32 3.76 -7.11
N GLN A 163 1.09 3.12 -6.23
CA GLN A 163 1.75 3.75 -5.07
C GLN A 163 2.50 5.04 -5.42
N SER A 164 3.39 5.01 -6.43
CA SER A 164 4.17 6.20 -6.80
C SER A 164 3.28 7.35 -7.27
N SER A 165 2.30 7.08 -8.14
CA SER A 165 1.39 8.11 -8.66
C SER A 165 0.52 8.73 -7.56
N SER A 166 0.07 7.93 -6.60
CA SER A 166 -0.72 8.41 -5.45
C SER A 166 0.13 9.30 -4.55
N GLN A 167 1.37 8.93 -4.31
CA GLN A 167 2.31 9.72 -3.52
C GLN A 167 2.68 11.02 -4.23
N GLU A 168 3.03 10.98 -5.52
CA GLU A 168 3.33 12.17 -6.31
C GLU A 168 2.14 13.17 -6.34
N ALA A 169 0.90 12.66 -6.51
CA ALA A 169 -0.29 13.49 -6.45
C ALA A 169 -0.41 14.22 -5.10
N LEU A 170 -0.16 13.51 -4.00
CA LEU A 170 -0.24 14.06 -2.66
C LEU A 170 0.92 15.03 -2.36
N CYS A 171 2.15 14.71 -2.77
CA CYS A 171 3.30 15.63 -2.70
C CYS A 171 2.98 16.98 -3.34
N HIS A 172 2.35 16.96 -4.50
CA HIS A 172 1.96 18.16 -5.23
C HIS A 172 0.55 18.65 -4.88
N LYS A 173 -0.06 18.11 -3.82
CA LYS A 173 -1.31 18.62 -3.23
C LYS A 173 -2.48 18.61 -4.21
N LYS A 174 -2.57 17.56 -5.05
CA LYS A 174 -3.62 17.43 -6.07
C LYS A 174 -4.64 16.38 -5.68
N PRO A 175 -5.94 16.71 -5.76
CA PRO A 175 -7.00 15.74 -5.55
C PRO A 175 -7.04 14.73 -6.69
N THR A 176 -7.61 13.54 -6.43
CA THR A 176 -7.57 12.42 -7.35
C THR A 176 -8.95 11.78 -7.58
N VAL A 177 -9.22 11.36 -8.82
CA VAL A 177 -10.19 10.28 -9.11
C VAL A 177 -9.39 9.03 -9.37
N VAL A 178 -9.58 8.00 -8.54
CA VAL A 178 -8.82 6.76 -8.63
C VAL A 178 -9.69 5.65 -9.19
N ILE A 179 -9.22 5.01 -10.26
CA ILE A 179 -9.86 3.87 -10.91
C ILE A 179 -8.96 2.65 -10.70
N PRO A 180 -9.02 1.99 -9.52
CA PRO A 180 -8.13 0.89 -9.19
C PRO A 180 -8.46 -0.36 -10.00
N ILE A 181 -7.42 -1.10 -10.42
CA ILE A 181 -7.51 -2.28 -11.29
C ILE A 181 -7.00 -3.51 -10.57
N PHE A 182 -5.77 -3.47 -10.02
CA PHE A 182 -5.13 -4.61 -9.34
C PHE A 182 -4.08 -4.18 -8.32
N GLY A 183 -3.52 -5.16 -7.61
CA GLY A 183 -2.37 -4.98 -6.70
C GLY A 183 -2.69 -4.11 -5.48
N ASP A 184 -1.87 -3.10 -5.24
CA ASP A 184 -1.98 -2.11 -4.16
C ASP A 184 -3.01 -1.01 -4.44
N GLN A 185 -3.47 -0.88 -5.68
CA GLN A 185 -4.30 0.23 -6.14
C GLN A 185 -5.64 0.36 -5.38
N PRO A 186 -6.39 -0.74 -5.07
CA PRO A 186 -7.61 -0.62 -4.28
C PRO A 186 -7.37 -0.05 -2.88
N SER A 187 -6.27 -0.41 -2.22
CA SER A 187 -5.91 0.11 -0.90
C SER A 187 -5.58 1.61 -0.97
N ASN A 188 -4.77 2.01 -1.95
CA ASN A 188 -4.40 3.41 -2.17
C ASN A 188 -5.63 4.28 -2.51
N ALA A 189 -6.56 3.74 -3.32
CA ALA A 189 -7.81 4.41 -3.68
C ALA A 189 -8.72 4.63 -2.46
N LEU A 190 -8.85 3.59 -1.63
CA LEU A 190 -9.64 3.67 -0.39
C LEU A 190 -9.03 4.68 0.58
N GLU A 191 -7.72 4.75 0.68
CA GLU A 191 -7.03 5.72 1.53
C GLU A 191 -7.27 7.16 1.07
N ALA A 192 -7.16 7.44 -0.24
CA ALA A 192 -7.48 8.74 -0.80
C ALA A 192 -8.93 9.17 -0.50
N GLN A 193 -9.87 8.22 -0.61
CA GLN A 193 -11.29 8.45 -0.33
C GLN A 193 -11.54 8.68 1.17
N ARG A 194 -10.98 7.84 2.04
CA ARG A 194 -11.13 7.95 3.50
C ARG A 194 -10.59 9.26 4.03
N ARG A 195 -9.51 9.76 3.47
CA ARG A 195 -8.90 11.06 3.85
C ARG A 195 -9.55 12.26 3.16
N GLY A 196 -10.46 12.04 2.23
CA GLY A 196 -11.24 13.07 1.58
C GLY A 196 -10.48 13.89 0.53
N TYR A 197 -9.35 13.41 0.00
CA TYR A 197 -8.66 14.07 -1.12
C TYR A 197 -8.84 13.35 -2.45
N GLY A 198 -9.66 12.27 -2.49
CA GLY A 198 -9.96 11.56 -3.72
C GLY A 198 -11.30 10.82 -3.70
N ILE A 199 -11.73 10.38 -4.88
CA ILE A 199 -12.90 9.53 -5.07
C ILE A 199 -12.45 8.26 -5.77
N SER A 200 -12.82 7.10 -5.21
CA SER A 200 -12.52 5.78 -5.77
C SER A 200 -13.69 5.27 -6.62
N ILE A 201 -13.38 4.82 -7.83
CA ILE A 201 -14.34 4.12 -8.71
C ILE A 201 -13.70 2.77 -9.08
N PRO A 202 -14.03 1.65 -8.42
CA PRO A 202 -13.51 0.34 -8.78
C PRO A 202 -13.75 0.04 -10.27
N PHE A 203 -12.72 -0.45 -10.97
CA PHE A 203 -12.75 -0.63 -12.42
C PHE A 203 -13.99 -1.39 -12.93
N PRO A 204 -14.48 -2.48 -12.30
CA PRO A 204 -15.70 -3.16 -12.73
C PRO A 204 -16.97 -2.32 -12.59
N GLN A 205 -16.93 -1.27 -11.76
CA GLN A 205 -18.07 -0.38 -11.53
C GLN A 205 -17.99 0.92 -12.35
N LEU A 206 -17.00 1.06 -13.23
CA LEU A 206 -16.76 2.26 -14.02
C LEU A 206 -17.90 2.45 -15.05
N THR A 207 -18.63 3.55 -14.88
CA THR A 207 -19.61 4.06 -15.85
C THR A 207 -19.29 5.51 -16.18
N ALA A 208 -19.78 6.01 -17.33
CA ALA A 208 -19.62 7.42 -17.69
C ALA A 208 -20.27 8.35 -16.65
N GLU A 209 -21.42 7.96 -16.11
CA GLU A 209 -22.13 8.71 -15.07
C GLU A 209 -21.30 8.82 -13.78
N LYS A 210 -20.80 7.69 -13.25
CA LYS A 210 -19.97 7.70 -12.03
C LYS A 210 -18.70 8.53 -12.20
N LEU A 211 -18.04 8.42 -13.36
CA LEU A 211 -16.86 9.21 -13.66
C LEU A 211 -17.18 10.70 -13.74
N SER A 212 -18.24 11.06 -14.46
CA SER A 212 -18.70 12.46 -14.57
C SER A 212 -19.02 13.04 -13.20
N ASN A 213 -19.77 12.31 -12.39
CA ASN A 213 -20.12 12.73 -11.03
C ASN A 213 -18.88 12.91 -10.15
N ALA A 214 -17.94 11.98 -10.18
CA ALA A 214 -16.70 12.08 -9.39
C ALA A 214 -15.84 13.28 -9.80
N ILE A 215 -15.66 13.50 -11.11
CA ILE A 215 -14.91 14.65 -11.62
C ILE A 215 -15.60 15.96 -11.22
N ASN A 216 -16.92 16.09 -11.47
CA ASN A 216 -17.66 17.29 -11.13
C ASN A 216 -17.65 17.56 -9.62
N THR A 217 -17.84 16.55 -8.79
CA THR A 217 -17.75 16.69 -7.32
C THR A 217 -16.42 17.30 -6.90
N ILE A 218 -15.30 16.74 -7.36
CA ILE A 218 -13.97 17.26 -6.98
C ILE A 218 -13.73 18.67 -7.52
N LEU A 219 -14.22 19.00 -8.72
CA LEU A 219 -14.03 20.30 -9.31
C LEU A 219 -14.89 21.39 -8.66
N THR A 220 -16.04 21.04 -8.08
CA THR A 220 -17.00 21.99 -7.49
C THR A 220 -16.92 22.07 -5.96
N ASP A 221 -16.46 21.01 -5.29
CA ASP A 221 -16.28 20.98 -3.86
C ASP A 221 -14.81 21.25 -3.47
N PRO A 222 -14.48 22.45 -2.94
CA PRO A 222 -13.11 22.82 -2.59
C PRO A 222 -12.55 22.00 -1.43
N SER A 223 -13.35 21.22 -0.72
CA SER A 223 -12.90 20.40 0.40
C SER A 223 -11.87 19.36 -0.03
N TYR A 224 -12.01 18.75 -1.22
CA TYR A 224 -11.05 17.80 -1.75
C TYR A 224 -9.67 18.40 -1.96
N THR A 225 -9.61 19.58 -2.57
CA THR A 225 -8.35 20.33 -2.75
C THR A 225 -7.77 20.74 -1.39
N LYS A 226 -8.60 21.23 -0.46
CA LYS A 226 -8.16 21.57 0.89
C LYS A 226 -7.54 20.38 1.61
N ARG A 227 -8.18 19.21 1.55
CA ARG A 227 -7.66 17.96 2.13
C ARG A 227 -6.36 17.49 1.46
N ALA A 228 -6.26 17.60 0.14
CA ALA A 228 -5.02 17.32 -0.58
C ALA A 228 -3.86 18.24 -0.13
N ILE A 229 -4.13 19.53 0.09
CA ILE A 229 -3.15 20.47 0.61
C ILE A 229 -2.76 20.13 2.06
N GLU A 230 -3.72 19.87 2.94
CA GLU A 230 -3.48 19.52 4.34
C GLU A 230 -2.59 18.28 4.44
N HIS A 231 -2.99 17.18 3.81
CA HIS A 231 -2.24 15.92 3.87
C HIS A 231 -0.90 16.00 3.13
N GLY A 232 -0.87 16.68 1.98
CA GLY A 232 0.36 16.88 1.23
C GLY A 232 1.37 17.73 1.99
N THR A 233 0.92 18.69 2.79
CA THR A 233 1.81 19.50 3.64
C THR A 233 2.41 18.66 4.76
N LEU A 234 1.60 17.82 5.41
CA LEU A 234 2.07 16.95 6.49
C LEU A 234 3.12 15.93 6.04
N VAL A 235 2.98 15.38 4.83
CA VAL A 235 3.89 14.31 4.36
C VAL A 235 5.19 14.80 3.78
N VAL A 236 5.29 16.10 3.47
CA VAL A 236 6.54 16.71 3.01
C VAL A 236 7.33 17.39 4.14
N ASP A 237 6.70 17.54 5.32
CA ASP A 237 7.34 18.14 6.50
C ASP A 237 8.18 17.08 7.24
N GLU A 238 9.34 16.80 6.71
CA GLU A 238 10.28 15.83 7.24
C GLU A 238 11.61 16.49 7.63
N MET A 239 12.16 16.09 8.77
CA MET A 239 13.43 16.59 9.31
C MET A 239 14.63 16.30 8.38
N VAL A 240 14.61 15.17 7.68
CA VAL A 240 15.66 14.71 6.76
C VAL A 240 15.01 14.35 5.45
N LYS A 241 15.61 14.78 4.32
CA LYS A 241 15.11 14.41 3.00
C LYS A 241 15.05 12.88 2.84
N PRO A 242 13.95 12.33 2.31
CA PRO A 242 13.77 10.89 2.12
C PRO A 242 14.91 10.21 1.36
N LEU A 243 15.42 10.86 0.31
CA LEU A 243 16.53 10.33 -0.47
C LEU A 243 17.83 10.25 0.36
N ASP A 244 18.16 11.30 1.12
CA ASP A 244 19.35 11.33 1.96
C ASP A 244 19.28 10.27 3.07
N ARG A 245 18.08 10.09 3.66
CA ARG A 245 17.82 9.00 4.61
C ARG A 245 18.05 7.63 3.97
N GLY A 246 17.56 7.44 2.74
CA GLY A 246 17.73 6.19 2.00
C GLY A 246 19.21 5.89 1.71
N VAL A 247 19.94 6.88 1.21
CA VAL A 247 21.38 6.77 0.92
C VAL A 247 22.15 6.42 2.19
N TRP A 248 21.90 7.14 3.30
CA TRP A 248 22.57 6.87 4.58
C TRP A 248 22.37 5.42 5.06
N TRP A 249 21.13 4.90 4.97
CA TRP A 249 20.84 3.54 5.37
C TRP A 249 21.48 2.49 4.46
N ILE A 250 21.60 2.76 3.16
CA ILE A 250 22.30 1.88 2.22
C ILE A 250 23.79 1.85 2.55
N GLU A 251 24.42 3.01 2.75
CA GLU A 251 25.81 3.11 3.15
C GLU A 251 26.09 2.43 4.49
N TYR A 252 25.17 2.58 5.46
CA TYR A 252 25.23 1.89 6.73
C TYR A 252 25.19 0.37 6.56
N ALA A 253 24.30 -0.14 5.74
CA ALA A 253 24.20 -1.58 5.45
C ALA A 253 25.45 -2.13 4.75
N LEU A 254 26.06 -1.36 3.86
CA LEU A 254 27.33 -1.71 3.20
C LEU A 254 28.51 -1.73 4.19
N LYS A 255 28.53 -0.81 5.16
CA LYS A 255 29.55 -0.72 6.19
C LYS A 255 29.48 -1.86 7.20
N TYR A 256 28.27 -2.37 7.51
CA TYR A 256 28.04 -3.42 8.49
C TYR A 256 27.30 -4.60 7.85
N PRO A 257 27.99 -5.45 7.06
CA PRO A 257 27.36 -6.52 6.30
C PRO A 257 26.51 -7.45 7.18
N GLY A 258 25.32 -7.79 6.69
CA GLY A 258 24.36 -8.67 7.38
C GLY A 258 23.63 -8.05 8.56
N LEU A 259 24.05 -6.87 9.04
CA LEU A 259 23.38 -6.11 10.12
C LEU A 259 22.93 -6.97 11.32
N PRO A 260 23.82 -7.80 11.93
CA PRO A 260 23.40 -8.74 12.97
C PRO A 260 22.79 -8.06 14.19
N HIS A 261 23.24 -6.84 14.50
CA HIS A 261 22.72 -6.02 15.61
C HIS A 261 21.33 -5.42 15.37
N MET A 262 20.81 -5.49 14.15
CA MET A 262 19.46 -5.04 13.80
C MET A 262 18.46 -6.19 13.62
N ARG A 263 18.94 -7.43 13.69
CA ARG A 263 18.06 -8.59 13.59
C ARG A 263 17.26 -8.79 14.87
N SER A 264 15.99 -9.15 14.71
CA SER A 264 15.17 -9.48 15.87
C SER A 264 15.61 -10.79 16.51
N PRO A 265 15.80 -10.87 17.85
CA PRO A 265 16.06 -12.13 18.55
C PRO A 265 14.96 -13.19 18.40
N VAL A 266 13.78 -12.79 17.98
CA VAL A 266 12.66 -13.69 17.66
C VAL A 266 13.05 -14.76 16.64
N HIS A 267 13.98 -14.46 15.74
CA HIS A 267 14.48 -15.41 14.74
C HIS A 267 15.35 -16.53 15.31
N ASP A 268 15.82 -16.37 16.54
CA ASP A 268 16.62 -17.39 17.26
C ASP A 268 15.73 -18.38 18.04
N LEU A 269 14.42 -18.09 18.16
CA LEU A 269 13.45 -18.96 18.81
C LEU A 269 13.12 -20.16 17.92
N ASN A 270 13.07 -21.35 18.51
CA ASN A 270 12.56 -22.52 17.85
C ASN A 270 11.02 -22.49 17.76
N PHE A 271 10.41 -23.40 16.99
CA PHE A 271 8.96 -23.46 16.78
C PHE A 271 8.15 -23.49 18.09
N VAL A 272 8.62 -24.28 19.08
CA VAL A 272 7.93 -24.43 20.37
C VAL A 272 7.93 -23.12 21.15
N GLN A 273 9.08 -22.45 21.20
CA GLN A 273 9.26 -21.17 21.89
C GLN A 273 8.52 -20.03 21.17
N TYR A 274 8.58 -20.00 19.83
CA TYR A 274 7.92 -18.97 19.03
C TYR A 274 6.39 -18.98 19.23
N PHE A 275 5.80 -20.16 19.31
CA PHE A 275 4.35 -20.32 19.53
C PHE A 275 3.97 -20.46 21.02
N LEU A 276 4.93 -20.29 21.94
CA LEU A 276 4.72 -20.42 23.39
C LEU A 276 4.12 -21.78 23.80
N LEU A 277 4.40 -22.85 23.04
CA LEU A 277 3.82 -24.17 23.32
C LEU A 277 4.32 -24.75 24.63
N ASP A 278 5.54 -24.46 25.03
CA ASP A 278 6.14 -24.75 26.32
C ASP A 278 5.40 -24.08 27.48
N VAL A 279 5.09 -22.79 27.34
CA VAL A 279 4.30 -22.01 28.31
C VAL A 279 2.88 -22.53 28.42
N ILE A 280 2.23 -22.80 27.26
CA ILE A 280 0.87 -23.38 27.25
C ILE A 280 0.84 -24.75 27.92
N ALA A 281 1.80 -25.62 27.60
CA ALA A 281 1.90 -26.94 28.23
C ALA A 281 2.11 -26.85 29.74
N PHE A 282 2.95 -25.90 30.21
CA PHE A 282 3.16 -25.64 31.62
C PHE A 282 1.90 -25.18 32.33
N LEU A 283 1.15 -24.23 31.77
CA LEU A 283 -0.11 -23.75 32.33
C LEU A 283 -1.17 -24.84 32.37
N VAL A 284 -1.31 -25.63 31.30
CA VAL A 284 -2.22 -26.78 31.27
C VAL A 284 -1.84 -27.80 32.34
N GLY A 285 -0.54 -28.05 32.54
CA GLY A 285 -0.05 -28.93 33.60
C GLY A 285 -0.43 -28.45 34.99
N ILE A 286 -0.29 -27.14 35.28
CA ILE A 286 -0.73 -26.54 36.54
C ILE A 286 -2.24 -26.74 36.75
N ILE A 287 -3.04 -26.42 35.73
CA ILE A 287 -4.50 -26.58 35.82
C ILE A 287 -4.88 -28.04 36.07
N ALA A 288 -4.26 -28.97 35.34
CA ALA A 288 -4.48 -30.41 35.55
C ALA A 288 -4.13 -30.86 36.97
N LEU A 289 -3.00 -30.35 37.52
CA LEU A 289 -2.60 -30.63 38.88
C LEU A 289 -3.60 -30.12 39.90
N ILE A 290 -4.07 -28.89 39.74
CA ILE A 290 -5.09 -28.29 40.64
C ILE A 290 -6.36 -29.09 40.57
N VAL A 291 -6.84 -29.47 39.41
CA VAL A 291 -8.03 -30.32 39.22
C VAL A 291 -7.83 -31.67 39.91
N PHE A 292 -6.67 -32.30 39.67
CA PHE A 292 -6.35 -33.58 40.29
C PHE A 292 -6.36 -33.54 41.82
N ILE A 293 -5.71 -32.53 42.41
CA ILE A 293 -5.69 -32.30 43.86
C ILE A 293 -7.11 -32.05 44.38
N SER A 294 -7.89 -31.22 43.72
CA SER A 294 -9.30 -30.94 44.09
C SER A 294 -10.14 -32.18 44.08
N LEU A 295 -10.01 -33.05 43.07
CA LEU A 295 -10.70 -34.36 42.98
C LEU A 295 -10.29 -35.31 44.11
N GLN A 296 -9.00 -35.33 44.49
CA GLN A 296 -8.53 -36.17 45.59
C GLN A 296 -9.08 -35.67 46.93
N ILE A 297 -9.10 -34.35 47.15
CA ILE A 297 -9.71 -33.76 48.37
C ILE A 297 -11.21 -34.08 48.43
N CYS A 298 -11.96 -33.92 47.33
CA CYS A 298 -13.38 -34.31 47.26
C CYS A 298 -13.61 -35.78 47.59
N LYS A 299 -12.80 -36.70 47.02
CA LYS A 299 -12.90 -38.13 47.33
C LYS A 299 -12.64 -38.43 48.82
N CYS A 300 -11.61 -37.81 49.42
CA CYS A 300 -11.33 -37.97 50.86
C CYS A 300 -12.47 -37.47 51.73
N CYS A 301 -13.05 -36.31 51.39
CA CYS A 301 -14.19 -35.76 52.15
C CYS A 301 -15.46 -36.59 52.02
N CYS A 302 -15.76 -37.13 50.84
CA CYS A 302 -16.91 -38.03 50.60
C CYS A 302 -16.75 -39.36 51.33
N CYS A 303 -15.55 -39.98 51.32
CA CYS A 303 -15.29 -41.25 52.02
C CYS A 303 -15.40 -41.12 53.56
N LYS A 304 -15.00 -39.96 54.16
CA LYS A 304 -15.20 -39.70 55.60
C LYS A 304 -16.67 -39.59 56.00
N LYS A 305 -17.55 -39.07 55.19
CA LYS A 305 -19.01 -39.02 55.44
C LYS A 305 -19.69 -40.38 55.43
N SER A 306 -19.22 -41.34 54.65
CA SER A 306 -19.74 -42.71 54.62
C SER A 306 -19.39 -43.52 55.87
N SER A 307 -18.21 -43.28 56.47
CA SER A 307 -17.73 -44.02 57.67
C SER A 307 -18.41 -43.54 58.95
N GLN A 308 -19.05 -42.38 58.99
CA GLN A 308 -19.78 -41.89 60.17
C GLN A 308 -21.26 -42.38 60.25
N LYS A 309 -21.83 -42.86 59.15
CA LYS A 309 -23.19 -43.38 59.10
C LYS A 309 -23.33 -44.84 59.58
N THR A 310 -22.25 -45.59 59.75
CA THR A 310 -22.23 -46.98 60.16
C THR A 310 -21.89 -47.17 61.63
N LYS A 311 -21.86 -46.11 62.48
CA LYS A 311 -21.61 -46.22 63.96
C LYS A 311 -22.80 -45.80 64.83
N THR A 312 -23.99 -45.72 64.28
CA THR A 312 -25.25 -45.49 65.03
C THR A 312 -26.32 -46.45 64.53
N GLU A 313 -26.11 -47.76 64.75
CA GLU A 313 -27.16 -48.77 64.89
C GLU A 313 -26.70 -49.77 65.97
#